data_f26e5291bd9569e43ba1eddf7c208b68
#
_entry.id   f26e5291bd9569e43ba1eddf7c208b68
#
_cell.length_a   1.000
_cell.length_b   1.000
_cell.length_c   1.000
_cell.angle_alpha   90.00
_cell.angle_beta   90.00
_cell.angle_gamma   90.00
#
_symmetry.space_group_name_H-M   'P 1'
#
loop_
_entity.id
_entity.type
_entity.pdbx_description
1 polymer ?
#
loop_
_entity_poly.entity_id
_entity_poly.type
_entity_poly.pdbx_seq_one_letter_code
_entity_poly.pdbx_strand_id
1 'polypeptide(L)'
;MKLFTKSMEPNTTLGVAERVAYMSGNIGIALINTIVATFLMFFYTDVMMLNAGIIGTILMVSRLFDGVTDIIMGMIVDRTHSKYGKARVWVIRTCIPYAISGLLLVCVPGGMTELVQYIYVFITYNICNSVFLTALYVPYNAMTCNITSNPYERGVLGIFVLFGATFGTLAVQSTVDAATKALGGDQRAWQIVVGIYAICGLILHLICFFGTKERCGSTSEKVKIHAKEEMRSLFTNKYWILAIMTILFVMFFTAFTGGAGLYFAKGVLGDTAYYAQFANFMSVTQMISLFIAFVPMKKWGKRNTLMIGLTIMAIGTGIQCIWGNNLTMLIVCSVLKGLGGGFAAGVGYGLVADTIDYGEWKTGTKAEGVGMAAMTFVTKVSAGFAGAIIGWINEMGGYEAAAAVQNAKAVFGLKVSFSYLPFIFCALGFVLMIFYDLDKIFPQIQADLEKRRENKSK
;
A
#
# COMPACT_ATOMS: atom_id res chain seq x y z
N MET A 1 4.87 -5.98 34.64
CA MET A 1 4.43 -5.45 33.36
C MET A 1 4.15 -3.93 33.37
N LYS A 2 4.79 -3.19 34.26
CA LYS A 2 4.76 -1.71 34.34
C LYS A 2 5.99 -1.02 33.74
N LEU A 3 6.85 -1.77 33.04
CA LEU A 3 8.18 -1.30 32.59
C LEU A 3 8.16 -0.36 31.37
N PHE A 4 7.06 -0.28 30.60
CA PHE A 4 7.05 0.43 29.33
C PHE A 4 6.15 1.67 29.25
N THR A 5 5.34 1.95 30.25
CA THR A 5 4.40 3.09 30.19
C THR A 5 4.46 3.93 31.44
N LYS A 6 5.39 4.91 31.50
CA LYS A 6 5.24 6.06 32.39
C LYS A 6 3.95 6.82 32.02
N SER A 7 3.22 7.32 33.00
CA SER A 7 2.11 8.26 32.79
C SER A 7 2.69 9.60 32.28
N MET A 8 2.89 9.70 30.98
CA MET A 8 3.37 10.92 30.33
C MET A 8 2.17 11.78 29.93
N GLU A 9 2.32 13.09 30.00
CA GLU A 9 1.35 14.03 29.45
C GLU A 9 1.21 13.86 27.93
N PRO A 10 0.04 14.19 27.34
CA PRO A 10 -0.23 13.98 25.91
C PRO A 10 0.80 14.61 24.95
N ASN A 11 1.49 15.67 25.38
CA ASN A 11 2.43 16.44 24.56
C ASN A 11 3.92 16.11 24.80
N THR A 12 4.22 15.12 25.63
CA THR A 12 5.61 14.72 25.91
C THR A 12 6.24 13.88 24.77
N THR A 13 7.57 13.86 24.72
CA THR A 13 8.33 13.00 23.79
C THR A 13 8.13 11.52 24.13
N LEU A 14 7.86 10.73 23.10
CA LEU A 14 7.70 9.28 23.25
C LEU A 14 9.03 8.57 23.44
N GLY A 15 9.05 7.54 24.28
CA GLY A 15 10.21 6.66 24.41
C GLY A 15 10.46 5.82 23.16
N VAL A 16 11.73 5.50 22.89
CA VAL A 16 12.12 4.65 21.74
C VAL A 16 11.39 3.30 21.78
N ALA A 17 11.24 2.70 22.95
CA ALA A 17 10.54 1.43 23.11
C ALA A 17 9.08 1.49 22.63
N GLU A 18 8.37 2.58 22.90
CA GLU A 18 6.98 2.76 22.46
C GLU A 18 6.89 2.99 20.94
N ARG A 19 7.84 3.75 20.34
CA ARG A 19 7.92 3.94 18.89
C ARG A 19 8.19 2.61 18.18
N VAL A 20 9.12 1.79 18.69
CA VAL A 20 9.41 0.45 18.15
C VAL A 20 8.22 -0.49 18.33
N ALA A 21 7.54 -0.44 19.47
CA ALA A 21 6.31 -1.21 19.70
C ALA A 21 5.19 -0.80 18.74
N TYR A 22 5.06 0.49 18.45
CA TYR A 22 4.12 0.95 17.43
C TYR A 22 4.52 0.45 16.02
N MET A 23 5.79 0.55 15.66
CA MET A 23 6.33 0.02 14.39
C MET A 23 6.03 -1.47 14.21
N SER A 24 6.15 -2.28 15.28
CA SER A 24 5.92 -3.73 15.21
C SER A 24 4.51 -4.09 14.70
N GLY A 25 3.50 -3.27 15.01
CA GLY A 25 2.15 -3.44 14.47
C GLY A 25 2.11 -3.37 12.95
N ASN A 26 2.85 -2.42 12.34
CA ASN A 26 2.89 -2.31 10.88
C ASN A 26 3.75 -3.41 10.23
N ILE A 27 4.81 -3.87 10.88
CA ILE A 27 5.54 -5.07 10.43
C ILE A 27 4.55 -6.25 10.36
N GLY A 28 3.79 -6.51 11.43
CA GLY A 28 2.81 -7.59 11.48
C GLY A 28 1.75 -7.51 10.36
N ILE A 29 1.25 -6.31 10.06
CA ILE A 29 0.35 -6.07 8.92
C ILE A 29 1.06 -6.38 7.61
N ALA A 30 2.29 -5.88 7.42
CA ALA A 30 3.04 -6.02 6.18
C ALA A 30 3.37 -7.49 5.85
N LEU A 31 3.60 -8.35 6.85
CA LEU A 31 3.90 -9.77 6.64
C LEU A 31 2.80 -10.45 5.81
N ILE A 32 1.55 -10.40 6.26
CA ILE A 32 0.44 -11.05 5.55
C ILE A 32 0.05 -10.25 4.29
N ASN A 33 0.00 -8.91 4.38
CA ASN A 33 -0.40 -8.08 3.26
C ASN A 33 0.56 -8.20 2.06
N THR A 34 1.87 -8.36 2.28
CA THR A 34 2.83 -8.58 1.19
C THR A 34 2.64 -9.96 0.55
N ILE A 35 2.36 -11.00 1.34
CA ILE A 35 2.01 -12.31 0.79
C ILE A 35 0.79 -12.18 -0.13
N VAL A 36 -0.26 -11.50 0.33
CA VAL A 36 -1.48 -11.27 -0.44
C VAL A 36 -1.22 -10.47 -1.71
N ALA A 37 -0.44 -9.40 -1.63
CA ALA A 37 -0.22 -8.49 -2.75
C ALA A 37 0.72 -9.06 -3.83
N THR A 38 1.67 -9.92 -3.43
CA THR A 38 2.75 -10.37 -4.32
C THR A 38 2.64 -11.84 -4.69
N PHE A 39 2.34 -12.69 -3.71
CA PHE A 39 2.47 -14.14 -3.86
C PHE A 39 1.13 -14.86 -4.01
N LEU A 40 0.03 -14.31 -3.51
CA LEU A 40 -1.24 -15.02 -3.43
C LEU A 40 -1.81 -15.39 -4.80
N MET A 41 -1.76 -14.46 -5.76
CA MET A 41 -2.22 -14.73 -7.12
C MET A 41 -1.39 -15.86 -7.75
N PHE A 42 -0.06 -15.81 -7.59
CA PHE A 42 0.86 -16.86 -8.06
C PHE A 42 0.55 -18.22 -7.38
N PHE A 43 0.29 -18.22 -6.08
CA PHE A 43 -0.12 -19.45 -5.38
C PHE A 43 -1.38 -20.06 -6.00
N TYR A 44 -2.42 -19.26 -6.26
CA TYR A 44 -3.65 -19.78 -6.86
C TYR A 44 -3.48 -20.30 -8.28
N THR A 45 -2.66 -19.66 -9.09
CA THR A 45 -2.46 -20.03 -10.50
C THR A 45 -1.40 -21.12 -10.71
N ASP A 46 -0.32 -21.08 -9.96
CA ASP A 46 0.85 -21.93 -10.20
C ASP A 46 0.95 -23.13 -9.26
N VAL A 47 0.33 -23.08 -8.08
CA VAL A 47 0.29 -24.19 -7.12
C VAL A 47 -1.07 -24.89 -7.13
N MET A 48 -2.17 -24.09 -7.12
CA MET A 48 -3.53 -24.63 -7.15
C MET A 48 -4.06 -24.88 -8.57
N MET A 49 -3.31 -24.44 -9.61
CA MET A 49 -3.66 -24.58 -11.03
C MET A 49 -5.02 -23.97 -11.41
N LEU A 50 -5.46 -22.92 -10.71
CA LEU A 50 -6.69 -22.21 -10.99
C LEU A 50 -6.51 -21.22 -12.16
N ASN A 51 -7.60 -20.92 -12.88
CA ASN A 51 -7.57 -19.99 -14.00
C ASN A 51 -7.19 -18.56 -13.57
N ALA A 52 -6.15 -18.01 -14.19
CA ALA A 52 -5.58 -16.72 -13.83
C ALA A 52 -6.54 -15.53 -14.07
N GLY A 53 -7.34 -15.58 -15.12
CA GLY A 53 -8.32 -14.53 -15.44
C GLY A 53 -9.47 -14.48 -14.43
N ILE A 54 -9.97 -15.67 -14.01
CA ILE A 54 -11.01 -15.76 -12.99
C ILE A 54 -10.48 -15.27 -11.64
N ILE A 55 -9.30 -15.72 -11.23
CA ILE A 55 -8.67 -15.27 -9.97
C ILE A 55 -8.44 -13.76 -9.99
N GLY A 56 -7.88 -13.20 -11.08
CA GLY A 56 -7.69 -11.76 -11.23
C GLY A 56 -9.00 -10.99 -11.08
N THR A 57 -10.09 -11.48 -11.70
CA THR A 57 -11.42 -10.88 -11.58
C THR A 57 -11.96 -10.94 -10.15
N ILE A 58 -11.80 -12.08 -9.46
CA ILE A 58 -12.18 -12.23 -8.05
C ILE A 58 -11.45 -11.20 -7.18
N LEU A 59 -10.13 -11.06 -7.35
CA LEU A 59 -9.33 -10.09 -6.60
C LEU A 59 -9.76 -8.66 -6.87
N MET A 60 -10.07 -8.30 -8.12
CA MET A 60 -10.55 -6.98 -8.50
C MET A 60 -11.90 -6.66 -7.85
N VAL A 61 -12.88 -7.54 -7.97
CA VAL A 61 -14.21 -7.36 -7.37
C VAL A 61 -14.09 -7.20 -5.86
N SER A 62 -13.28 -8.02 -5.22
CA SER A 62 -13.04 -7.96 -3.76
C SER A 62 -12.44 -6.60 -3.33
N ARG A 63 -11.54 -6.02 -4.12
CA ARG A 63 -10.95 -4.70 -3.81
C ARG A 63 -11.96 -3.55 -3.84
N LEU A 64 -13.05 -3.68 -4.61
CA LEU A 64 -14.12 -2.69 -4.59
C LEU A 64 -14.91 -2.70 -3.26
N PHE A 65 -15.06 -3.87 -2.63
CA PHE A 65 -15.66 -3.97 -1.31
C PHE A 65 -14.81 -3.32 -0.20
N ASP A 66 -13.49 -3.33 -0.34
CA ASP A 66 -12.57 -2.75 0.65
C ASP A 66 -12.85 -1.26 0.90
N GLY A 67 -13.22 -0.49 -0.14
CA GLY A 67 -13.54 0.92 0.00
C GLY A 67 -14.76 1.18 0.89
N VAL A 68 -15.76 0.32 0.83
CA VAL A 68 -16.98 0.42 1.64
C VAL A 68 -16.69 0.02 3.09
N THR A 69 -15.95 -1.07 3.28
CA THR A 69 -15.61 -1.57 4.62
C THR A 69 -14.71 -0.61 5.41
N ASP A 70 -13.83 0.14 4.76
CA ASP A 70 -13.00 1.17 5.42
C ASP A 70 -13.85 2.27 6.05
N ILE A 71 -14.86 2.76 5.32
CA ILE A 71 -15.77 3.80 5.82
C ILE A 71 -16.56 3.28 7.02
N ILE A 72 -17.10 2.06 6.90
CA ILE A 72 -17.86 1.42 7.98
C ILE A 72 -16.96 1.25 9.20
N MET A 73 -15.73 0.78 9.02
CA MET A 73 -14.81 0.58 10.13
C MET A 73 -14.39 1.89 10.80
N GLY A 74 -14.17 2.96 10.03
CA GLY A 74 -13.92 4.30 10.58
C GLY A 74 -15.05 4.73 11.51
N MET A 75 -16.31 4.58 11.10
CA MET A 75 -17.49 4.89 11.94
C MET A 75 -17.57 4.02 13.21
N ILE A 76 -17.19 2.74 13.11
CA ILE A 76 -17.17 1.83 14.26
C ILE A 76 -16.09 2.25 15.26
N VAL A 77 -14.88 2.60 14.79
CA VAL A 77 -13.78 3.08 15.65
C VAL A 77 -14.18 4.34 16.40
N ASP A 78 -14.82 5.29 15.72
CA ASP A 78 -15.25 6.56 16.35
C ASP A 78 -16.29 6.35 17.45
N ARG A 79 -17.12 5.33 17.32
CA ARG A 79 -18.14 4.95 18.32
C ARG A 79 -17.61 3.98 19.38
N THR A 80 -16.39 3.52 19.26
CA THR A 80 -15.81 2.55 20.19
C THR A 80 -15.42 3.22 21.51
N HIS A 81 -15.94 2.69 22.62
CA HIS A 81 -15.57 3.07 23.98
C HIS A 81 -14.90 1.88 24.66
N SER A 82 -13.66 2.04 25.10
CA SER A 82 -12.92 0.98 25.77
C SER A 82 -11.91 1.52 26.77
N LYS A 83 -11.69 0.77 27.87
CA LYS A 83 -10.63 1.06 28.86
C LYS A 83 -9.20 0.98 28.27
N TYR A 84 -9.05 0.37 27.11
CA TYR A 84 -7.76 0.23 26.43
C TYR A 84 -7.50 1.31 25.37
N GLY A 85 -8.46 2.20 25.12
CA GLY A 85 -8.45 3.19 24.04
C GLY A 85 -9.45 2.85 22.94
N LYS A 86 -9.77 3.83 22.08
CA LYS A 86 -10.74 3.67 20.98
C LYS A 86 -10.21 2.77 19.86
N ALA A 87 -8.99 3.03 19.44
CA ALA A 87 -8.37 2.38 18.30
C ALA A 87 -7.54 1.16 18.73
N ARG A 88 -6.75 1.28 19.80
CA ARG A 88 -5.86 0.22 20.29
C ARG A 88 -6.61 -1.08 20.62
N VAL A 89 -7.84 -1.01 21.13
CA VAL A 89 -8.64 -2.20 21.43
C VAL A 89 -8.91 -3.06 20.20
N TRP A 90 -8.96 -2.45 19.01
CA TRP A 90 -9.16 -3.19 17.77
C TRP A 90 -7.93 -4.00 17.37
N VAL A 91 -6.73 -3.53 17.66
CA VAL A 91 -5.50 -4.31 17.42
C VAL A 91 -5.55 -5.67 18.12
N ILE A 92 -5.94 -5.70 19.42
CA ILE A 92 -6.02 -6.98 20.16
C ILE A 92 -7.24 -7.83 19.74
N ARG A 93 -8.36 -7.21 19.36
CA ARG A 93 -9.56 -7.93 18.94
C ARG A 93 -9.39 -8.61 17.58
N THR A 94 -8.62 -7.99 16.69
CA THR A 94 -8.50 -8.41 15.29
C THR A 94 -7.22 -9.19 14.98
N CYS A 95 -6.19 -9.14 15.83
CA CYS A 95 -4.92 -9.81 15.56
C CYS A 95 -5.05 -11.33 15.37
N ILE A 96 -5.84 -12.02 16.21
CA ILE A 96 -6.07 -13.47 16.08
C ILE A 96 -6.93 -13.79 14.85
N PRO A 97 -8.12 -13.17 14.64
CA PRO A 97 -8.90 -13.39 13.43
C PRO A 97 -8.13 -13.08 12.14
N TYR A 98 -7.29 -12.03 12.12
CA TYR A 98 -6.47 -11.69 10.96
C TYR A 98 -5.41 -12.76 10.67
N ALA A 99 -4.72 -13.26 11.69
CA ALA A 99 -3.75 -14.35 11.55
C ALA A 99 -4.40 -15.64 11.01
N ILE A 100 -5.57 -16.02 11.56
CA ILE A 100 -6.32 -17.18 11.11
C ILE A 100 -6.81 -16.99 9.67
N SER A 101 -7.37 -15.82 9.34
CA SER A 101 -7.86 -15.56 7.99
C SER A 101 -6.73 -15.52 6.95
N GLY A 102 -5.53 -15.04 7.33
CA GLY A 102 -4.33 -15.10 6.49
C GLY A 102 -3.95 -16.56 6.16
N LEU A 103 -4.01 -17.46 7.14
CA LEU A 103 -3.76 -18.89 6.90
C LEU A 103 -4.84 -19.52 6.00
N LEU A 104 -6.12 -19.17 6.19
CA LEU A 104 -7.21 -19.68 5.36
C LEU A 104 -7.05 -19.40 3.87
N LEU A 105 -6.36 -18.31 3.48
CA LEU A 105 -6.10 -17.99 2.08
C LEU A 105 -5.37 -19.11 1.32
N VAL A 106 -4.52 -19.86 2.01
CA VAL A 106 -3.73 -20.96 1.41
C VAL A 106 -4.28 -22.34 1.74
N CYS A 107 -5.39 -22.43 2.47
CA CYS A 107 -6.07 -23.67 2.81
C CYS A 107 -7.19 -24.02 1.82
N VAL A 108 -6.95 -23.82 0.53
CA VAL A 108 -7.95 -24.14 -0.52
C VAL A 108 -8.26 -25.64 -0.50
N PRO A 109 -9.54 -26.05 -0.44
CA PRO A 109 -9.89 -27.47 -0.38
C PRO A 109 -9.49 -28.20 -1.67
N GLY A 110 -8.63 -29.23 -1.54
CA GLY A 110 -8.31 -30.14 -2.64
C GLY A 110 -9.48 -31.12 -2.95
N GLY A 111 -9.56 -31.57 -4.19
CA GLY A 111 -10.55 -32.59 -4.61
C GLY A 111 -11.98 -32.07 -4.77
N MET A 112 -12.25 -30.78 -4.59
CA MET A 112 -13.54 -30.15 -4.88
C MET A 112 -13.59 -29.62 -6.32
N THR A 113 -14.80 -29.30 -6.81
CA THR A 113 -14.98 -28.69 -8.13
C THR A 113 -14.33 -27.29 -8.15
N GLU A 114 -13.83 -26.87 -9.31
CA GLU A 114 -13.22 -25.54 -9.48
C GLU A 114 -14.13 -24.41 -9.01
N LEU A 115 -15.43 -24.51 -9.25
CA LEU A 115 -16.41 -23.50 -8.80
C LEU A 115 -16.38 -23.34 -7.27
N VAL A 116 -16.29 -24.42 -6.52
CA VAL A 116 -16.23 -24.39 -5.05
C VAL A 116 -14.90 -23.76 -4.60
N GLN A 117 -13.81 -24.04 -5.29
CA GLN A 117 -12.51 -23.43 -5.01
C GLN A 117 -12.55 -21.91 -5.27
N TYR A 118 -13.15 -21.43 -6.36
CA TYR A 118 -13.31 -19.99 -6.63
C TYR A 118 -14.20 -19.31 -5.59
N ILE A 119 -15.30 -19.93 -5.17
CA ILE A 119 -16.15 -19.41 -4.08
C ILE A 119 -15.36 -19.34 -2.78
N TYR A 120 -14.58 -20.37 -2.45
CA TYR A 120 -13.71 -20.38 -1.27
C TYR A 120 -12.69 -19.24 -1.30
N VAL A 121 -12.00 -19.04 -2.43
CA VAL A 121 -11.04 -17.96 -2.63
C VAL A 121 -11.72 -16.59 -2.44
N PHE A 122 -12.89 -16.38 -3.04
CA PHE A 122 -13.64 -15.13 -2.90
C PHE A 122 -14.01 -14.84 -1.45
N ILE A 123 -14.54 -15.83 -0.74
CA ILE A 123 -14.97 -15.66 0.66
C ILE A 123 -13.77 -15.42 1.57
N THR A 124 -12.75 -16.28 1.51
CA THR A 124 -11.58 -16.16 2.39
C THR A 124 -10.77 -14.90 2.14
N TYR A 125 -10.65 -14.49 0.86
CA TYR A 125 -9.99 -13.23 0.51
C TYR A 125 -10.72 -12.01 1.10
N ASN A 126 -12.06 -11.94 0.96
CA ASN A 126 -12.84 -10.84 1.53
C ASN A 126 -12.83 -10.86 3.06
N ILE A 127 -12.90 -12.02 3.70
CA ILE A 127 -12.77 -12.13 5.16
C ILE A 127 -11.39 -11.60 5.62
N CYS A 128 -10.31 -11.98 4.94
CA CYS A 128 -8.97 -11.54 5.32
C CYS A 128 -8.76 -10.05 5.06
N ASN A 129 -9.02 -9.57 3.84
CA ASN A 129 -8.68 -8.20 3.43
C ASN A 129 -9.78 -7.19 3.76
N SER A 130 -11.04 -7.46 3.35
CA SER A 130 -12.11 -6.47 3.49
C SER A 130 -12.64 -6.39 4.92
N VAL A 131 -12.54 -7.48 5.71
CA VAL A 131 -13.03 -7.48 7.10
C VAL A 131 -11.87 -7.31 8.08
N PHE A 132 -10.98 -8.27 8.20
CA PHE A 132 -10.00 -8.28 9.30
C PHE A 132 -8.81 -7.36 9.06
N LEU A 133 -8.28 -7.24 7.85
CA LEU A 133 -7.23 -6.25 7.55
C LEU A 133 -7.77 -4.83 7.76
N THR A 134 -8.95 -4.52 7.25
CA THR A 134 -9.59 -3.20 7.45
C THR A 134 -9.84 -2.92 8.93
N ALA A 135 -10.37 -3.91 9.67
CA ALA A 135 -10.63 -3.79 11.11
C ALA A 135 -9.36 -3.69 11.97
N LEU A 136 -8.20 -4.03 11.42
CA LEU A 136 -6.89 -3.85 12.04
C LEU A 136 -6.22 -2.56 11.59
N TYR A 137 -6.16 -2.31 10.27
CA TYR A 137 -5.37 -1.25 9.66
C TYR A 137 -5.93 0.15 9.90
N VAL A 138 -7.26 0.32 9.79
CA VAL A 138 -7.92 1.62 10.01
C VAL A 138 -7.73 2.11 11.46
N PRO A 139 -8.00 1.30 12.50
CA PRO A 139 -7.72 1.70 13.88
C PRO A 139 -6.23 1.88 14.15
N TYR A 140 -5.36 1.02 13.60
CA TYR A 140 -3.91 1.14 13.75
C TYR A 140 -3.41 2.52 13.28
N ASN A 141 -3.83 2.98 12.11
CA ASN A 141 -3.48 4.32 11.63
C ASN A 141 -4.03 5.44 12.51
N ALA A 142 -5.26 5.30 13.02
CA ALA A 142 -5.87 6.25 13.93
C ALA A 142 -5.12 6.36 15.27
N MET A 143 -4.44 5.29 15.70
CA MET A 143 -3.61 5.31 16.93
C MET A 143 -2.53 6.37 16.91
N THR A 144 -1.97 6.74 15.74
CA THR A 144 -0.95 7.81 15.63
C THR A 144 -1.41 9.10 16.29
N CYS A 145 -2.67 9.49 16.04
CA CYS A 145 -3.26 10.69 16.62
C CYS A 145 -3.67 10.52 18.10
N ASN A 146 -3.97 9.28 18.51
CA ASN A 146 -4.44 8.97 19.85
C ASN A 146 -3.28 8.73 20.85
N ILE A 147 -2.11 8.35 20.39
CA ILE A 147 -0.90 8.14 21.23
C ILE A 147 -0.35 9.49 21.69
N THR A 148 -0.25 10.50 20.82
CA THR A 148 0.33 11.80 21.13
C THR A 148 -0.37 12.95 20.42
N SER A 149 -0.42 14.11 21.08
CA SER A 149 -0.87 15.39 20.49
C SER A 149 0.28 16.18 19.86
N ASN A 150 1.54 15.80 20.13
CA ASN A 150 2.72 16.49 19.62
C ASN A 150 2.89 16.23 18.10
N PRO A 151 2.83 17.26 17.23
CA PRO A 151 2.95 17.09 15.77
C PRO A 151 4.29 16.48 15.34
N TYR A 152 5.38 16.83 16.04
CA TYR A 152 6.71 16.27 15.76
C TYR A 152 6.73 14.75 16.02
N GLU A 153 6.21 14.32 17.17
CA GLU A 153 6.15 12.90 17.54
C GLU A 153 5.25 12.10 16.58
N ARG A 154 4.15 12.69 16.09
CA ARG A 154 3.31 12.07 15.05
C ARG A 154 4.10 11.85 13.76
N GLY A 155 4.93 12.82 13.37
CA GLY A 155 5.83 12.70 12.22
C GLY A 155 6.84 11.56 12.42
N VAL A 156 7.46 11.48 13.60
CA VAL A 156 8.38 10.39 13.96
C VAL A 156 7.70 9.04 13.91
N LEU A 157 6.50 8.89 14.49
CA LEU A 157 5.72 7.65 14.41
C LEU A 157 5.43 7.27 12.96
N GLY A 158 5.10 8.24 12.09
CA GLY A 158 4.89 7.99 10.66
C GLY A 158 6.14 7.41 9.97
N ILE A 159 7.34 7.92 10.32
CA ILE A 159 8.61 7.36 9.82
C ILE A 159 8.80 5.92 10.29
N PHE A 160 8.55 5.62 11.57
CA PHE A 160 8.64 4.25 12.10
C PHE A 160 7.64 3.31 11.41
N VAL A 161 6.43 3.78 11.08
CA VAL A 161 5.44 3.00 10.32
C VAL A 161 5.98 2.63 8.93
N LEU A 162 6.57 3.58 8.21
CA LEU A 162 7.16 3.33 6.88
C LEU A 162 8.33 2.34 6.95
N PHE A 163 9.21 2.48 7.94
CA PHE A 163 10.26 1.50 8.19
C PHE A 163 9.70 0.10 8.47
N GLY A 164 8.68 0.01 9.31
CA GLY A 164 8.02 -1.26 9.63
C GLY A 164 7.42 -1.91 8.40
N ALA A 165 6.71 -1.14 7.56
CA ALA A 165 6.14 -1.64 6.31
C ALA A 165 7.22 -2.20 5.39
N THR A 166 8.30 -1.43 5.16
CA THR A 166 9.39 -1.85 4.28
C THR A 166 10.12 -3.07 4.82
N PHE A 167 10.40 -3.10 6.12
CA PHE A 167 11.06 -4.25 6.75
C PHE A 167 10.22 -5.53 6.62
N GLY A 168 8.91 -5.46 6.90
CA GLY A 168 8.00 -6.59 6.72
C GLY A 168 7.94 -7.06 5.27
N THR A 169 7.88 -6.12 4.32
CA THR A 169 7.90 -6.41 2.88
C THR A 169 9.20 -7.10 2.45
N LEU A 170 10.36 -6.58 2.86
CA LEU A 170 11.67 -7.19 2.57
C LEU A 170 11.79 -8.60 3.15
N ALA A 171 11.33 -8.82 4.39
CA ALA A 171 11.35 -10.14 5.00
C ALA A 171 10.57 -11.16 4.17
N VAL A 172 9.34 -10.81 3.76
CA VAL A 172 8.49 -11.69 2.94
C VAL A 172 9.07 -11.93 1.56
N GLN A 173 9.49 -10.88 0.86
CA GLN A 173 10.05 -10.99 -0.50
C GLN A 173 11.34 -11.83 -0.53
N SER A 174 12.15 -11.76 0.53
CA SER A 174 13.43 -12.49 0.60
C SER A 174 13.27 -13.97 0.94
N THR A 175 12.23 -14.36 1.65
CA THR A 175 12.22 -15.68 2.31
C THR A 175 11.03 -16.56 1.91
N VAL A 176 9.90 -16.03 1.45
CA VAL A 176 8.71 -16.85 1.16
C VAL A 176 8.98 -17.84 0.03
N ASP A 177 9.53 -17.40 -1.11
CA ASP A 177 9.82 -18.30 -2.24
C ASP A 177 10.86 -19.37 -1.86
N ALA A 178 11.93 -18.97 -1.19
CA ALA A 178 12.98 -19.90 -0.77
C ALA A 178 12.45 -20.92 0.26
N ALA A 179 11.65 -20.47 1.24
CA ALA A 179 11.10 -21.34 2.28
C ALA A 179 10.06 -22.32 1.71
N THR A 180 9.18 -21.86 0.81
CA THR A 180 8.19 -22.74 0.18
C THR A 180 8.86 -23.77 -0.70
N LYS A 181 9.86 -23.42 -1.50
CA LYS A 181 10.65 -24.38 -2.30
C LYS A 181 11.39 -25.39 -1.45
N ALA A 182 12.02 -24.96 -0.36
CA ALA A 182 12.73 -25.85 0.57
C ALA A 182 11.81 -26.91 1.21
N LEU A 183 10.52 -26.61 1.35
CA LEU A 183 9.50 -27.51 1.89
C LEU A 183 8.74 -28.32 0.82
N GLY A 184 9.13 -28.23 -0.46
CA GLY A 184 8.55 -29.02 -1.56
C GLY A 184 7.66 -28.23 -2.52
N GLY A 185 7.37 -26.95 -2.27
CA GLY A 185 6.65 -26.06 -3.18
C GLY A 185 5.16 -26.30 -3.33
N ASP A 186 4.62 -27.33 -2.67
CA ASP A 186 3.21 -27.72 -2.71
C ASP A 186 2.34 -26.85 -1.78
N GLN A 187 1.04 -27.08 -1.81
CA GLN A 187 0.08 -26.35 -0.97
C GLN A 187 0.44 -26.45 0.53
N ARG A 188 0.94 -27.60 0.99
CA ARG A 188 1.32 -27.80 2.38
C ARG A 188 2.51 -26.95 2.80
N ALA A 189 3.49 -26.79 1.90
CA ALA A 189 4.62 -25.88 2.10
C ALA A 189 4.14 -24.45 2.29
N TRP A 190 3.19 -23.98 1.47
CA TRP A 190 2.57 -22.67 1.62
C TRP A 190 1.82 -22.51 2.93
N GLN A 191 1.04 -23.51 3.34
CA GLN A 191 0.33 -23.49 4.63
C GLN A 191 1.30 -23.34 5.81
N ILE A 192 2.42 -24.05 5.80
CA ILE A 192 3.44 -23.96 6.85
C ILE A 192 4.07 -22.57 6.86
N VAL A 193 4.53 -22.08 5.72
CA VAL A 193 5.21 -20.77 5.61
C VAL A 193 4.27 -19.64 6.00
N VAL A 194 3.06 -19.59 5.44
CA VAL A 194 2.07 -18.55 5.78
C VAL A 194 1.64 -18.66 7.24
N GLY A 195 1.52 -19.88 7.80
CA GLY A 195 1.26 -20.12 9.21
C GLY A 195 2.34 -19.52 10.13
N ILE A 196 3.62 -19.68 9.78
CA ILE A 196 4.73 -19.07 10.51
C ILE A 196 4.60 -17.53 10.48
N TYR A 197 4.36 -16.95 9.31
CA TYR A 197 4.17 -15.50 9.17
C TYR A 197 2.94 -14.99 9.93
N ALA A 198 1.85 -15.75 9.95
CA ALA A 198 0.65 -15.42 10.71
C ALA A 198 0.94 -15.39 12.22
N ILE A 199 1.70 -16.35 12.73
CA ILE A 199 2.12 -16.39 14.14
C ILE A 199 3.08 -15.23 14.45
N CYS A 200 4.08 -14.98 13.60
CA CYS A 200 4.97 -13.83 13.75
C CYS A 200 4.19 -12.52 13.77
N GLY A 201 3.25 -12.34 12.84
CA GLY A 201 2.38 -11.16 12.78
C GLY A 201 1.53 -11.01 14.05
N LEU A 202 0.96 -12.10 14.56
CA LEU A 202 0.21 -12.10 15.81
C LEU A 202 1.09 -11.63 17.00
N ILE A 203 2.29 -12.16 17.14
CA ILE A 203 3.24 -11.75 18.20
C ILE A 203 3.56 -10.26 18.09
N LEU A 204 3.81 -9.76 16.87
CA LEU A 204 4.12 -8.36 16.63
C LEU A 204 2.94 -7.43 16.96
N HIS A 205 1.69 -7.84 16.67
CA HIS A 205 0.50 -7.10 17.07
C HIS A 205 0.31 -7.11 18.60
N LEU A 206 0.63 -8.20 19.28
CA LEU A 206 0.62 -8.24 20.74
C LEU A 206 1.69 -7.30 21.34
N ILE A 207 2.90 -7.25 20.76
CA ILE A 207 3.94 -6.29 21.15
C ILE A 207 3.43 -4.85 20.96
N CYS A 208 2.81 -4.57 19.83
CA CYS A 208 2.21 -3.26 19.56
C CYS A 208 1.14 -2.91 20.61
N PHE A 209 0.22 -3.82 20.88
CA PHE A 209 -0.83 -3.59 21.87
C PHE A 209 -0.28 -3.35 23.28
N PHE A 210 0.63 -4.19 23.77
CA PHE A 210 1.15 -4.06 25.13
C PHE A 210 2.16 -2.92 25.27
N GLY A 211 2.88 -2.58 24.21
CA GLY A 211 3.94 -1.56 24.23
C GLY A 211 3.46 -0.13 23.95
N THR A 212 2.21 0.07 23.51
CA THR A 212 1.66 1.42 23.20
C THR A 212 0.56 1.80 24.17
N LYS A 213 0.27 3.10 24.31
CA LYS A 213 -0.83 3.62 25.12
C LYS A 213 -1.48 4.83 24.46
N GLU A 214 -2.82 4.82 24.32
CA GLU A 214 -3.56 6.01 23.90
C GLU A 214 -3.67 6.99 25.08
N ARG A 215 -3.29 8.25 24.83
CA ARG A 215 -3.29 9.34 25.84
C ARG A 215 -4.21 10.48 25.44
N CYS A 216 -4.43 10.64 24.12
CA CYS A 216 -5.27 11.69 23.56
C CYS A 216 -6.66 11.12 23.29
N GLY A 217 -7.67 11.58 24.03
CA GLY A 217 -9.06 11.36 23.66
C GLY A 217 -9.42 12.26 22.48
N SER A 218 -9.81 11.71 21.33
CA SER A 218 -10.39 12.54 20.29
C SER A 218 -11.76 13.04 20.77
N THR A 219 -11.85 14.28 21.15
CA THR A 219 -13.08 15.04 21.05
C THR A 219 -13.33 15.29 19.57
N SER A 220 -13.87 14.29 18.87
CA SER A 220 -14.41 14.56 17.54
C SER A 220 -15.64 15.44 17.74
N GLU A 221 -15.48 16.75 17.59
CA GLU A 221 -16.61 17.58 17.24
C GLU A 221 -17.26 16.93 16.02
N LYS A 222 -18.57 16.72 16.11
CA LYS A 222 -19.37 16.22 14.98
C LYS A 222 -19.35 17.30 13.90
N VAL A 223 -18.32 17.31 13.09
CA VAL A 223 -18.31 18.12 11.87
C VAL A 223 -19.48 17.59 11.04
N LYS A 224 -20.48 18.43 10.81
CA LYS A 224 -21.57 18.13 9.88
C LYS A 224 -20.93 17.97 8.50
N ILE A 225 -20.77 16.72 8.07
CA ILE A 225 -20.20 16.40 6.77
C ILE A 225 -21.25 16.75 5.71
N HIS A 226 -21.04 17.82 4.98
CA HIS A 226 -21.77 18.14 3.76
C HIS A 226 -21.12 17.40 2.57
N ALA A 227 -21.11 16.08 2.63
CA ALA A 227 -20.36 15.21 1.70
C ALA A 227 -20.61 15.55 0.23
N LYS A 228 -21.84 15.97 -0.12
CA LYS A 228 -22.18 16.36 -1.50
C LYS A 228 -21.45 17.65 -1.95
N GLU A 229 -21.34 18.63 -1.08
CA GLU A 229 -20.66 19.89 -1.36
C GLU A 229 -19.14 19.70 -1.41
N GLU A 230 -18.61 18.89 -0.47
CA GLU A 230 -17.20 18.51 -0.45
C GLU A 230 -16.79 17.75 -1.72
N MET A 231 -17.58 16.75 -2.13
CA MET A 231 -17.37 16.04 -3.40
C MET A 231 -17.42 16.98 -4.59
N ARG A 232 -18.41 17.86 -4.66
CA ARG A 232 -18.51 18.85 -5.76
C ARG A 232 -17.29 19.76 -5.80
N SER A 233 -16.81 20.24 -4.64
CA SER A 233 -15.59 21.06 -4.53
C SER A 233 -14.36 20.35 -5.08
N LEU A 234 -14.18 19.06 -4.76
CA LEU A 234 -13.07 18.25 -5.25
C LEU A 234 -13.15 17.99 -6.76
N PHE A 235 -14.28 17.54 -7.26
CA PHE A 235 -14.44 17.23 -8.71
C PHE A 235 -14.41 18.48 -9.61
N THR A 236 -14.62 19.68 -9.07
CA THR A 236 -14.42 20.94 -9.81
C THR A 236 -13.00 21.49 -9.68
N ASN A 237 -12.16 20.88 -8.85
CA ASN A 237 -10.79 21.27 -8.61
C ASN A 237 -9.84 20.55 -9.59
N LYS A 238 -9.42 21.26 -10.64
CA LYS A 238 -8.53 20.69 -11.66
C LYS A 238 -7.21 20.15 -11.09
N TYR A 239 -6.65 20.80 -10.08
CA TYR A 239 -5.37 20.37 -9.48
C TYR A 239 -5.55 19.10 -8.66
N TRP A 240 -6.68 18.93 -7.98
CA TRP A 240 -7.00 17.70 -7.26
C TRP A 240 -7.18 16.53 -8.23
N ILE A 241 -7.88 16.75 -9.35
CA ILE A 241 -8.04 15.70 -10.39
C ILE A 241 -6.67 15.30 -10.94
N LEU A 242 -5.80 16.27 -11.29
CA LEU A 242 -4.46 15.98 -11.80
C LEU A 242 -3.61 15.22 -10.77
N ALA A 243 -3.65 15.61 -9.50
CA ALA A 243 -2.91 14.94 -8.43
C ALA A 243 -3.39 13.51 -8.21
N ILE A 244 -4.71 13.30 -8.08
CA ILE A 244 -5.30 11.97 -7.85
C ILE A 244 -5.05 11.03 -9.04
N MET A 245 -5.18 11.52 -10.28
CA MET A 245 -4.89 10.71 -11.48
C MET A 245 -3.41 10.35 -11.58
N THR A 246 -2.52 11.28 -11.21
CA THR A 246 -1.07 10.97 -11.18
C THR A 246 -0.76 9.90 -10.12
N ILE A 247 -1.36 10.02 -8.93
CA ILE A 247 -1.20 9.01 -7.88
C ILE A 247 -1.78 7.67 -8.32
N LEU A 248 -2.93 7.65 -8.99
CA LEU A 248 -3.50 6.44 -9.58
C LEU A 248 -2.47 5.73 -10.49
N PHE A 249 -1.79 6.46 -11.36
CA PHE A 249 -0.78 5.87 -12.24
C PHE A 249 0.46 5.39 -11.48
N VAL A 250 0.92 6.10 -10.46
CA VAL A 250 1.99 5.65 -9.58
C VAL A 250 1.60 4.37 -8.82
N MET A 251 0.35 4.27 -8.37
CA MET A 251 -0.15 3.07 -7.69
C MET A 251 -0.32 1.89 -8.66
N PHE A 252 -0.76 2.13 -9.90
CA PHE A 252 -0.73 1.10 -10.95
C PHE A 252 0.68 0.62 -11.23
N PHE A 253 1.64 1.53 -11.38
CA PHE A 253 3.06 1.14 -11.54
C PHE A 253 3.51 0.20 -10.42
N THR A 254 3.23 0.55 -9.16
CA THR A 254 3.62 -0.24 -8.00
C THR A 254 2.92 -1.61 -8.00
N ALA A 255 1.62 -1.64 -8.28
CA ALA A 255 0.83 -2.87 -8.27
C ALA A 255 1.25 -3.85 -9.40
N PHE A 256 1.51 -3.34 -10.61
CA PHE A 256 2.02 -4.17 -11.71
C PHE A 256 3.42 -4.69 -11.43
N THR A 257 4.33 -3.84 -10.94
CA THR A 257 5.70 -4.24 -10.61
C THR A 257 5.74 -5.31 -9.52
N GLY A 258 4.88 -5.20 -8.50
CA GLY A 258 4.76 -6.20 -7.43
C GLY A 258 4.09 -7.49 -7.90
N GLY A 259 2.92 -7.38 -8.53
CA GLY A 259 2.10 -8.53 -8.89
C GLY A 259 2.62 -9.35 -10.08
N ALA A 260 3.20 -8.69 -11.11
CA ALA A 260 3.72 -9.38 -12.28
C ALA A 260 5.17 -9.87 -12.10
N GLY A 261 5.90 -9.37 -11.09
CA GLY A 261 7.34 -9.62 -10.91
C GLY A 261 7.69 -11.10 -10.75
N LEU A 262 6.89 -11.85 -9.99
CA LEU A 262 7.12 -13.27 -9.75
C LEU A 262 6.88 -14.11 -11.01
N TYR A 263 5.82 -13.81 -11.77
CA TYR A 263 5.54 -14.45 -13.05
C TYR A 263 6.65 -14.15 -14.08
N PHE A 264 7.15 -12.91 -14.10
CA PHE A 264 8.25 -12.53 -14.97
C PHE A 264 9.54 -13.28 -14.60
N ALA A 265 9.87 -13.41 -13.31
CA ALA A 265 11.02 -14.16 -12.84
C ALA A 265 10.93 -15.64 -13.27
N LYS A 266 9.76 -16.28 -13.10
CA LYS A 266 9.54 -17.68 -13.52
C LYS A 266 9.53 -17.83 -15.03
N GLY A 267 8.73 -17.05 -15.74
CA GLY A 267 8.45 -17.29 -17.17
C GLY A 267 9.48 -16.70 -18.12
N VAL A 268 10.27 -15.70 -17.70
CA VAL A 268 11.28 -15.05 -18.56
C VAL A 268 12.70 -15.35 -18.10
N LEU A 269 12.97 -15.36 -16.79
CA LEU A 269 14.30 -15.63 -16.24
C LEU A 269 14.50 -17.11 -15.87
N GLY A 270 13.44 -17.91 -15.81
CA GLY A 270 13.47 -19.36 -15.57
C GLY A 270 13.42 -19.76 -14.09
N ASP A 271 13.55 -18.85 -13.12
CA ASP A 271 13.45 -19.16 -11.69
C ASP A 271 12.85 -18.01 -10.88
N THR A 272 11.86 -18.32 -10.02
CA THR A 272 11.23 -17.38 -9.11
C THR A 272 12.21 -16.80 -8.08
N ALA A 273 13.32 -17.47 -7.77
CA ALA A 273 14.35 -16.99 -6.84
C ALA A 273 14.95 -15.64 -7.27
N TYR A 274 14.97 -15.33 -8.56
CA TYR A 274 15.42 -14.01 -9.05
C TYR A 274 14.51 -12.87 -8.65
N TYR A 275 13.23 -13.15 -8.36
CA TYR A 275 12.29 -12.14 -7.89
C TYR A 275 12.79 -11.42 -6.62
N ALA A 276 13.21 -12.18 -5.62
CA ALA A 276 13.69 -11.61 -4.37
C ALA A 276 14.87 -10.64 -4.59
N GLN A 277 15.76 -10.97 -5.53
CA GLN A 277 16.94 -10.15 -5.81
C GLN A 277 16.52 -8.75 -6.31
N PHE A 278 15.82 -8.65 -7.41
CA PHE A 278 15.49 -7.34 -7.97
C PHE A 278 14.42 -6.59 -7.15
N ALA A 279 13.47 -7.29 -6.51
CA ALA A 279 12.45 -6.66 -5.67
C ALA A 279 13.03 -6.06 -4.39
N ASN A 280 13.99 -6.73 -3.75
CA ASN A 280 14.66 -6.21 -2.56
C ASN A 280 15.49 -4.96 -2.87
N PHE A 281 16.26 -4.96 -3.98
CA PHE A 281 16.99 -3.76 -4.40
C PHE A 281 16.03 -2.58 -4.64
N MET A 282 14.87 -2.80 -5.25
CA MET A 282 13.85 -1.79 -5.44
C MET A 282 13.34 -1.25 -4.10
N SER A 283 12.98 -2.13 -3.16
CA SER A 283 12.41 -1.75 -1.86
C SER A 283 13.42 -0.99 -0.98
N VAL A 284 14.68 -1.44 -0.94
CA VAL A 284 15.75 -0.77 -0.18
C VAL A 284 16.04 0.61 -0.76
N THR A 285 16.17 0.73 -2.07
CA THR A 285 16.43 2.03 -2.70
C THR A 285 15.25 2.96 -2.59
N GLN A 286 14.01 2.46 -2.62
CA GLN A 286 12.81 3.26 -2.36
C GLN A 286 12.81 3.83 -0.94
N MET A 287 13.18 3.04 0.05
CA MET A 287 13.29 3.49 1.44
C MET A 287 14.36 4.58 1.60
N ILE A 288 15.54 4.40 1.01
CA ILE A 288 16.63 5.39 1.07
C ILE A 288 16.19 6.69 0.38
N SER A 289 15.60 6.59 -0.81
CA SER A 289 15.23 7.74 -1.60
C SER A 289 14.07 8.53 -1.00
N LEU A 290 13.23 7.92 -0.17
CA LEU A 290 12.19 8.62 0.59
C LEU A 290 12.80 9.73 1.48
N PHE A 291 13.96 9.47 2.12
CA PHE A 291 14.67 10.49 2.89
C PHE A 291 15.37 11.52 2.00
N ILE A 292 15.94 11.08 0.89
CA ILE A 292 16.59 11.99 -0.08
C ILE A 292 15.56 12.95 -0.67
N ALA A 293 14.31 12.55 -0.83
CA ALA A 293 13.22 13.34 -1.41
C ALA A 293 12.96 14.67 -0.67
N PHE A 294 13.29 14.77 0.62
CA PHE A 294 13.13 16.02 1.37
C PHE A 294 14.00 17.18 0.82
N VAL A 295 15.17 16.86 0.27
CA VAL A 295 16.09 17.86 -0.28
C VAL A 295 15.52 18.53 -1.55
N PRO A 296 15.17 17.81 -2.61
CA PRO A 296 14.57 18.40 -3.80
C PRO A 296 13.19 19.01 -3.51
N MET A 297 12.41 18.42 -2.60
CA MET A 297 11.11 18.96 -2.21
C MET A 297 11.23 20.35 -1.60
N LYS A 298 12.23 20.59 -0.74
CA LYS A 298 12.49 21.91 -0.16
C LYS A 298 13.04 22.91 -1.18
N LYS A 299 13.87 22.47 -2.13
CA LYS A 299 14.56 23.35 -3.09
C LYS A 299 13.72 23.66 -4.33
N TRP A 300 13.00 22.68 -4.85
CA TRP A 300 12.33 22.76 -6.15
C TRP A 300 10.80 22.57 -6.10
N GLY A 301 10.24 22.36 -4.89
CA GLY A 301 8.82 22.15 -4.68
C GLY A 301 8.38 20.70 -4.92
N LYS A 302 7.12 20.41 -4.58
CA LYS A 302 6.53 19.06 -4.63
C LYS A 302 6.36 18.55 -6.05
N ARG A 303 5.85 19.40 -6.96
CA ARG A 303 5.67 19.05 -8.37
C ARG A 303 6.97 18.59 -9.02
N ASN A 304 8.03 19.39 -8.94
CA ASN A 304 9.31 19.09 -9.59
C ASN A 304 9.96 17.84 -8.99
N THR A 305 9.84 17.64 -7.68
CA THR A 305 10.32 16.41 -7.01
C THR A 305 9.58 15.16 -7.53
N LEU A 306 8.27 15.23 -7.70
CA LEU A 306 7.49 14.14 -8.27
C LEU A 306 7.87 13.89 -9.74
N MET A 307 8.04 14.95 -10.55
CA MET A 307 8.45 14.82 -11.95
C MET A 307 9.83 14.16 -12.09
N ILE A 308 10.79 14.52 -11.23
CA ILE A 308 12.12 13.85 -11.18
C ILE A 308 11.93 12.37 -10.83
N GLY A 309 11.11 12.05 -9.83
CA GLY A 309 10.80 10.67 -9.46
C GLY A 309 10.22 9.87 -10.62
N LEU A 310 9.19 10.40 -11.28
CA LEU A 310 8.55 9.77 -12.45
C LEU A 310 9.53 9.60 -13.63
N THR A 311 10.41 10.58 -13.86
CA THR A 311 11.45 10.48 -14.90
C THR A 311 12.42 9.35 -14.61
N ILE A 312 12.91 9.24 -13.37
CA ILE A 312 13.83 8.16 -12.98
C ILE A 312 13.14 6.80 -13.10
N MET A 313 11.87 6.69 -12.67
CA MET A 313 11.06 5.47 -12.84
C MET A 313 10.88 5.12 -14.32
N ALA A 314 10.56 6.11 -15.16
CA ALA A 314 10.38 5.91 -16.61
C ALA A 314 11.68 5.47 -17.28
N ILE A 315 12.84 6.04 -16.91
CA ILE A 315 14.16 5.60 -17.41
C ILE A 315 14.41 4.15 -17.00
N GLY A 316 14.22 3.81 -15.71
CA GLY A 316 14.42 2.45 -15.23
C GLY A 316 13.53 1.43 -15.94
N THR A 317 12.24 1.73 -16.13
CA THR A 317 11.31 0.86 -16.85
C THR A 317 11.56 0.84 -18.35
N GLY A 318 11.97 1.95 -18.96
CA GLY A 318 12.36 2.01 -20.38
C GLY A 318 13.57 1.13 -20.69
N ILE A 319 14.61 1.20 -19.86
CA ILE A 319 15.77 0.29 -19.97
C ILE A 319 15.32 -1.17 -19.81
N GLN A 320 14.43 -1.45 -18.85
CA GLN A 320 13.88 -2.79 -18.62
C GLN A 320 13.10 -3.32 -19.83
N CYS A 321 12.38 -2.48 -20.58
CA CYS A 321 11.69 -2.91 -21.81
C CYS A 321 12.65 -3.48 -22.86
N ILE A 322 13.89 -3.01 -22.90
CA ILE A 322 14.89 -3.40 -23.89
C ILE A 322 15.77 -4.56 -23.37
N TRP A 323 16.29 -4.45 -22.17
CA TRP A 323 17.28 -5.37 -21.59
C TRP A 323 16.77 -6.17 -20.38
N GLY A 324 15.46 -6.22 -20.12
CA GLY A 324 14.88 -6.89 -18.95
C GLY A 324 15.11 -8.40 -18.86
N ASN A 325 15.62 -9.04 -19.91
CA ASN A 325 15.99 -10.47 -19.88
C ASN A 325 17.34 -10.72 -19.15
N ASN A 326 18.13 -9.68 -18.90
CA ASN A 326 19.40 -9.77 -18.18
C ASN A 326 19.20 -9.40 -16.71
N LEU A 327 19.49 -10.32 -15.81
CA LEU A 327 19.30 -10.13 -14.37
C LEU A 327 20.07 -8.90 -13.82
N THR A 328 21.32 -8.70 -14.26
CA THR A 328 22.12 -7.55 -13.80
C THR A 328 21.46 -6.22 -14.21
N MET A 329 21.00 -6.12 -15.47
CA MET A 329 20.29 -4.95 -15.95
C MET A 329 18.96 -4.76 -15.23
N LEU A 330 18.25 -5.85 -14.91
CA LEU A 330 17.01 -5.82 -14.15
C LEU A 330 17.22 -5.28 -12.72
N ILE A 331 18.33 -5.65 -12.06
CA ILE A 331 18.70 -5.10 -10.76
C ILE A 331 18.97 -3.59 -10.87
N VAL A 332 19.75 -3.16 -11.87
CA VAL A 332 20.00 -1.72 -12.13
C VAL A 332 18.67 -0.97 -12.35
N CYS A 333 17.78 -1.51 -13.19
CA CYS A 333 16.46 -0.95 -13.42
C CYS A 333 15.64 -0.88 -12.12
N SER A 334 15.74 -1.89 -11.26
CA SER A 334 15.02 -1.93 -9.98
C SER A 334 15.55 -0.88 -8.99
N VAL A 335 16.84 -0.62 -8.97
CA VAL A 335 17.45 0.50 -8.22
C VAL A 335 16.87 1.83 -8.71
N LEU A 336 16.84 2.07 -10.02
CA LEU A 336 16.27 3.30 -10.59
C LEU A 336 14.77 3.43 -10.25
N LYS A 337 13.99 2.37 -10.42
CA LYS A 337 12.56 2.35 -10.06
C LYS A 337 12.33 2.65 -8.58
N GLY A 338 13.16 2.06 -7.70
CA GLY A 338 13.11 2.32 -6.27
C GLY A 338 13.44 3.77 -5.92
N LEU A 339 14.51 4.32 -6.50
CA LEU A 339 14.88 5.73 -6.32
C LEU A 339 13.75 6.68 -6.70
N GLY A 340 13.17 6.51 -7.89
CA GLY A 340 12.05 7.33 -8.34
C GLY A 340 10.79 7.11 -7.51
N GLY A 341 10.50 5.86 -7.12
CA GLY A 341 9.36 5.49 -6.30
C GLY A 341 9.36 6.13 -4.91
N GLY A 342 10.54 6.27 -4.29
CA GLY A 342 10.66 6.96 -3.01
C GLY A 342 10.38 8.47 -3.12
N PHE A 343 10.79 9.10 -4.22
CA PHE A 343 10.43 10.52 -4.48
C PHE A 343 8.93 10.67 -4.64
N ALA A 344 8.28 9.78 -5.40
CA ALA A 344 6.83 9.81 -5.58
C ALA A 344 6.07 9.57 -4.27
N ALA A 345 6.48 8.59 -3.46
CA ALA A 345 5.89 8.28 -2.17
C ALA A 345 6.04 9.43 -1.15
N GLY A 346 7.22 10.08 -1.11
CA GLY A 346 7.50 11.19 -0.19
C GLY A 346 6.65 12.44 -0.46
N VAL A 347 6.22 12.64 -1.70
CA VAL A 347 5.48 13.85 -2.11
C VAL A 347 3.97 13.62 -2.19
N GLY A 348 3.52 12.39 -2.45
CA GLY A 348 2.13 12.11 -2.84
C GLY A 348 1.07 12.66 -1.88
N TYR A 349 1.18 12.38 -0.58
CA TYR A 349 0.23 12.88 0.42
C TYR A 349 0.24 14.41 0.54
N GLY A 350 1.45 15.01 0.50
CA GLY A 350 1.60 16.45 0.56
C GLY A 350 1.04 17.17 -0.66
N LEU A 351 1.12 16.55 -1.85
CA LEU A 351 0.57 17.11 -3.08
C LEU A 351 -0.97 17.18 -3.01
N VAL A 352 -1.62 16.11 -2.52
CA VAL A 352 -3.08 16.08 -2.37
C VAL A 352 -3.54 17.09 -1.31
N ALA A 353 -2.83 17.20 -0.19
CA ALA A 353 -3.15 18.20 0.84
C ALA A 353 -3.15 19.63 0.28
N ASP A 354 -2.14 19.99 -0.53
CA ASP A 354 -2.08 21.33 -1.16
C ASP A 354 -3.27 21.59 -2.11
N THR A 355 -3.74 20.55 -2.79
CA THR A 355 -4.93 20.70 -3.66
C THR A 355 -6.23 20.89 -2.87
N ILE A 356 -6.31 20.32 -1.67
CA ILE A 356 -7.45 20.52 -0.75
C ILE A 356 -7.44 21.96 -0.24
N ASP A 357 -6.27 22.49 0.14
CA ASP A 357 -6.14 23.90 0.55
C ASP A 357 -6.50 24.87 -0.60
N TYR A 358 -6.13 24.56 -1.84
CA TYR A 358 -6.61 25.31 -3.01
C TYR A 358 -8.13 25.25 -3.15
N GLY A 359 -8.76 24.10 -2.92
CA GLY A 359 -10.21 23.94 -2.88
C GLY A 359 -10.87 24.83 -1.84
N GLU A 360 -10.32 24.85 -0.60
CA GLU A 360 -10.77 25.71 0.50
C GLU A 360 -10.65 27.21 0.11
N TRP A 361 -9.51 27.61 -0.47
CA TRP A 361 -9.28 28.98 -0.90
C TRP A 361 -10.31 29.44 -1.92
N LYS A 362 -10.65 28.58 -2.89
CA LYS A 362 -11.54 28.89 -4.01
C LYS A 362 -13.04 28.82 -3.65
N THR A 363 -13.44 27.82 -2.86
CA THR A 363 -14.87 27.51 -2.59
C THR A 363 -15.30 27.86 -1.16
N GLY A 364 -14.34 28.07 -0.24
CA GLY A 364 -14.61 28.24 1.18
C GLY A 364 -14.88 26.92 1.92
N THR A 365 -14.94 25.79 1.22
CA THR A 365 -15.22 24.46 1.78
C THR A 365 -13.94 23.63 1.86
N LYS A 366 -13.55 23.19 3.05
CA LYS A 366 -12.39 22.31 3.25
C LYS A 366 -12.82 20.84 3.18
N ALA A 367 -12.51 20.16 2.09
CA ALA A 367 -12.88 18.76 1.84
C ALA A 367 -11.74 17.79 2.21
N GLU A 368 -11.15 17.91 3.42
CA GLU A 368 -9.97 17.15 3.82
C GLU A 368 -10.28 15.65 3.96
N GLY A 369 -11.36 15.30 4.62
CA GLY A 369 -11.75 13.91 4.86
C GLY A 369 -12.00 13.15 3.56
N VAL A 370 -12.83 13.71 2.67
CA VAL A 370 -13.18 13.08 1.39
C VAL A 370 -11.98 13.05 0.45
N GLY A 371 -11.16 14.12 0.42
CA GLY A 371 -9.97 14.20 -0.41
C GLY A 371 -8.90 13.16 -0.05
N MET A 372 -8.68 12.91 1.24
CA MET A 372 -7.74 11.88 1.71
C MET A 372 -8.31 10.46 1.56
N ALA A 373 -9.61 10.27 1.76
CA ALA A 373 -10.27 8.98 1.51
C ALA A 373 -10.13 8.55 0.05
N ALA A 374 -10.17 9.50 -0.90
CA ALA A 374 -9.95 9.21 -2.32
C ALA A 374 -8.55 8.63 -2.59
N MET A 375 -7.50 9.05 -1.88
CA MET A 375 -6.16 8.45 -2.00
C MET A 375 -6.17 6.96 -1.60
N THR A 376 -6.80 6.64 -0.47
CA THR A 376 -6.90 5.24 -0.01
C THR A 376 -7.69 4.40 -1.02
N PHE A 377 -8.80 4.95 -1.53
CA PHE A 377 -9.60 4.29 -2.56
C PHE A 377 -8.80 4.02 -3.84
N VAL A 378 -8.08 5.03 -4.35
CA VAL A 378 -7.21 4.90 -5.54
C VAL A 378 -6.16 3.82 -5.36
N THR A 379 -5.52 3.73 -4.19
CA THR A 379 -4.52 2.69 -3.89
C THR A 379 -5.12 1.29 -3.99
N LYS A 380 -6.31 1.07 -3.42
CA LYS A 380 -6.98 -0.23 -3.42
C LYS A 380 -7.49 -0.61 -4.82
N VAL A 381 -8.11 0.34 -5.51
CA VAL A 381 -8.60 0.16 -6.88
C VAL A 381 -7.44 -0.20 -7.81
N SER A 382 -6.32 0.52 -7.75
CA SER A 382 -5.14 0.22 -8.57
C SER A 382 -4.64 -1.20 -8.37
N ALA A 383 -4.57 -1.67 -7.14
CA ALA A 383 -4.13 -3.04 -6.84
C ALA A 383 -5.10 -4.10 -7.39
N GLY A 384 -6.41 -3.86 -7.29
CA GLY A 384 -7.43 -4.77 -7.80
C GLY A 384 -7.41 -4.86 -9.33
N PHE A 385 -7.43 -3.71 -10.01
CA PHE A 385 -7.38 -3.68 -11.47
C PHE A 385 -6.05 -4.23 -12.02
N ALA A 386 -4.92 -3.92 -11.40
CA ALA A 386 -3.64 -4.48 -11.81
C ALA A 386 -3.64 -6.02 -11.71
N GLY A 387 -4.15 -6.58 -10.61
CA GLY A 387 -4.29 -8.03 -10.46
C GLY A 387 -5.16 -8.66 -11.55
N ALA A 388 -6.31 -8.05 -11.87
CA ALA A 388 -7.19 -8.52 -12.94
C ALA A 388 -6.51 -8.47 -14.30
N ILE A 389 -5.88 -7.34 -14.64
CA ILE A 389 -5.21 -7.15 -15.94
C ILE A 389 -4.04 -8.14 -16.09
N ILE A 390 -3.26 -8.38 -15.03
CA ILE A 390 -2.19 -9.39 -15.04
C ILE A 390 -2.79 -10.78 -15.30
N GLY A 391 -3.88 -11.13 -14.63
CA GLY A 391 -4.58 -12.40 -14.81
C GLY A 391 -5.09 -12.59 -16.23
N TRP A 392 -5.76 -11.60 -16.79
CA TRP A 392 -6.27 -11.62 -18.16
C TRP A 392 -5.15 -11.69 -19.20
N ILE A 393 -4.05 -10.95 -19.01
CA ILE A 393 -2.88 -11.02 -19.91
C ILE A 393 -2.24 -12.41 -19.86
N ASN A 394 -2.12 -13.01 -18.68
CA ASN A 394 -1.56 -14.35 -18.53
C ASN A 394 -2.46 -15.40 -19.21
N GLU A 395 -3.77 -15.34 -19.02
CA GLU A 395 -4.72 -16.24 -19.67
C GLU A 395 -4.73 -16.06 -21.19
N MET A 396 -4.89 -14.82 -21.69
CA MET A 396 -4.88 -14.52 -23.13
C MET A 396 -3.53 -14.82 -23.80
N GLY A 397 -2.44 -14.70 -23.04
CA GLY A 397 -1.08 -15.06 -23.47
C GLY A 397 -0.86 -16.56 -23.55
N GLY A 398 -1.72 -17.36 -22.93
CA GLY A 398 -1.51 -18.81 -22.81
C GLY A 398 -0.34 -19.14 -21.87
N TYR A 399 -0.27 -18.45 -20.73
CA TYR A 399 0.69 -18.78 -19.68
C TYR A 399 0.34 -20.13 -19.04
N GLU A 400 1.28 -21.05 -19.04
CA GLU A 400 1.13 -22.37 -18.45
C GLU A 400 2.04 -22.53 -17.23
N ALA A 401 1.43 -22.69 -16.06
CA ALA A 401 2.15 -22.81 -14.80
C ALA A 401 3.12 -24.02 -14.76
N ALA A 402 2.75 -25.13 -15.40
CA ALA A 402 3.54 -26.37 -15.46
C ALA A 402 4.63 -26.36 -16.54
N ALA A 403 4.61 -25.42 -17.49
CA ALA A 403 5.55 -25.40 -18.58
C ALA A 403 6.94 -24.95 -18.13
N ALA A 404 7.97 -25.75 -18.43
CA ALA A 404 9.36 -25.39 -18.17
C ALA A 404 9.83 -24.18 -19.01
N VAL A 405 9.29 -24.03 -20.22
CA VAL A 405 9.56 -22.90 -21.12
C VAL A 405 8.21 -22.39 -21.62
N GLN A 406 7.98 -21.09 -21.43
CA GLN A 406 6.77 -20.43 -21.87
C GLN A 406 6.77 -20.19 -23.38
N ASN A 407 5.60 -20.21 -24.00
CA ASN A 407 5.44 -19.84 -25.40
C ASN A 407 5.73 -18.34 -25.61
N ALA A 408 6.08 -17.96 -26.85
CA ALA A 408 6.46 -16.58 -27.18
C ALA A 408 5.36 -15.55 -26.84
N LYS A 409 4.09 -15.93 -26.97
CA LYS A 409 2.94 -15.05 -26.67
C LYS A 409 2.80 -14.83 -25.15
N ALA A 410 3.00 -15.87 -24.34
CA ALA A 410 3.03 -15.74 -22.88
C ALA A 410 4.20 -14.87 -22.42
N VAL A 411 5.41 -15.10 -22.94
CA VAL A 411 6.60 -14.26 -22.65
C VAL A 411 6.34 -12.79 -22.99
N PHE A 412 5.70 -12.51 -24.14
CA PHE A 412 5.33 -11.16 -24.49
C PHE A 412 4.32 -10.56 -23.50
N GLY A 413 3.28 -11.30 -23.11
CA GLY A 413 2.31 -10.89 -22.08
C GLY A 413 2.98 -10.56 -20.75
N LEU A 414 3.93 -11.39 -20.29
CA LEU A 414 4.69 -11.14 -19.08
C LEU A 414 5.52 -9.85 -19.17
N LYS A 415 6.14 -9.58 -20.34
CA LYS A 415 6.84 -8.31 -20.58
C LYS A 415 5.91 -7.11 -20.60
N VAL A 416 4.70 -7.27 -21.18
CA VAL A 416 3.67 -6.22 -21.16
C VAL A 416 3.30 -5.87 -19.72
N SER A 417 2.99 -6.85 -18.90
CA SER A 417 2.55 -6.64 -17.53
C SER A 417 3.65 -6.06 -16.62
N PHE A 418 4.90 -6.54 -16.78
CA PHE A 418 5.99 -6.17 -15.86
C PHE A 418 6.82 -4.97 -16.32
N SER A 419 6.82 -4.65 -17.63
CA SER A 419 7.70 -3.61 -18.19
C SER A 419 6.91 -2.52 -18.94
N TYR A 420 6.12 -2.88 -19.95
CA TYR A 420 5.48 -1.87 -20.81
C TYR A 420 4.36 -1.10 -20.14
N LEU A 421 3.46 -1.77 -19.40
CA LEU A 421 2.39 -1.08 -18.67
C LEU A 421 2.93 -0.16 -17.57
N PRO A 422 3.87 -0.57 -16.70
CA PRO A 422 4.51 0.34 -15.77
C PRO A 422 5.18 1.55 -16.43
N PHE A 423 5.84 1.36 -17.59
CA PHE A 423 6.42 2.47 -18.35
C PHE A 423 5.37 3.48 -18.81
N ILE A 424 4.27 2.98 -19.39
CA ILE A 424 3.16 3.82 -19.87
C ILE A 424 2.56 4.62 -18.70
N PHE A 425 2.35 4.00 -17.54
CA PHE A 425 1.79 4.69 -16.38
C PHE A 425 2.74 5.78 -15.84
N CYS A 426 4.05 5.53 -15.82
CA CYS A 426 5.02 6.58 -15.47
C CYS A 426 4.97 7.75 -16.46
N ALA A 427 4.91 7.47 -17.76
CA ALA A 427 4.83 8.48 -18.79
C ALA A 427 3.54 9.30 -18.70
N LEU A 428 2.40 8.65 -18.49
CA LEU A 428 1.10 9.32 -18.30
C LEU A 428 1.12 10.20 -17.04
N GLY A 429 1.64 9.70 -15.93
CA GLY A 429 1.79 10.48 -14.69
C GLY A 429 2.67 11.71 -14.90
N PHE A 430 3.79 11.57 -15.62
CA PHE A 430 4.67 12.68 -15.96
C PHE A 430 3.95 13.73 -16.83
N VAL A 431 3.23 13.31 -17.86
CA VAL A 431 2.46 14.22 -18.73
C VAL A 431 1.40 15.01 -17.93
N LEU A 432 0.68 14.35 -17.01
CA LEU A 432 -0.29 15.05 -16.16
C LEU A 432 0.37 16.12 -15.29
N MET A 433 1.56 15.84 -14.75
CA MET A 433 2.30 16.80 -13.93
C MET A 433 2.82 18.01 -14.70
N ILE A 434 2.95 17.95 -16.03
CA ILE A 434 3.27 19.12 -16.84
C ILE A 434 2.20 20.21 -16.67
N PHE A 435 0.92 19.82 -16.58
CA PHE A 435 -0.23 20.73 -16.43
C PHE A 435 -0.50 21.16 -14.97
N TYR A 436 0.30 20.67 -14.01
CA TYR A 436 0.13 20.99 -12.60
C TYR A 436 0.99 22.20 -12.22
N ASP A 437 0.39 23.40 -12.14
CA ASP A 437 1.08 24.66 -11.84
C ASP A 437 0.80 25.22 -10.44
N LEU A 438 0.20 24.44 -9.55
CA LEU A 438 -0.23 24.89 -8.22
C LEU A 438 0.94 25.41 -7.37
N ASP A 439 2.12 24.80 -7.45
CA ASP A 439 3.30 25.19 -6.66
C ASP A 439 3.66 26.68 -6.83
N LYS A 440 3.36 27.28 -7.99
CA LYS A 440 3.65 28.69 -8.27
C LYS A 440 2.78 29.67 -7.48
N ILE A 441 1.52 29.31 -7.27
CA ILE A 441 0.51 30.15 -6.62
C ILE A 441 0.25 29.74 -5.16
N PHE A 442 0.78 28.60 -4.72
CA PHE A 442 0.52 28.03 -3.41
C PHE A 442 0.97 28.92 -2.23
N PRO A 443 2.11 29.62 -2.28
CA PRO A 443 2.51 30.57 -1.21
C PRO A 443 1.47 31.68 -0.99
N GLN A 444 0.86 32.20 -2.07
CA GLN A 444 -0.17 33.22 -1.98
C GLN A 444 -1.45 32.64 -1.36
N ILE A 445 -1.83 31.41 -1.75
CA ILE A 445 -3.00 30.71 -1.19
C ILE A 445 -2.84 30.53 0.32
N GLN A 446 -1.68 30.09 0.79
CA GLN A 446 -1.41 29.93 2.23
C GLN A 446 -1.55 31.26 2.98
N ALA A 447 -0.94 32.34 2.48
CA ALA A 447 -1.04 33.67 3.10
C ALA A 447 -2.51 34.16 3.18
N ASP A 448 -3.29 33.94 2.14
CA ASP A 448 -4.71 34.32 2.12
C ASP A 448 -5.57 33.48 3.09
N LEU A 449 -5.30 32.18 3.19
CA LEU A 449 -5.99 31.29 4.14
C LEU A 449 -5.64 31.64 5.60
N GLU A 450 -4.38 31.96 5.88
CA GLU A 450 -3.96 32.42 7.23
C GLU A 450 -4.68 33.70 7.62
N LYS A 451 -4.73 34.72 6.76
CA LYS A 451 -5.50 35.95 7.00
C LYS A 451 -6.97 35.69 7.24
N ARG A 452 -7.61 34.78 6.49
CA ARG A 452 -9.02 34.41 6.71
C ARG A 452 -9.22 33.73 8.05
N ARG A 453 -8.29 32.91 8.52
CA ARG A 453 -8.34 32.23 9.83
C ARG A 453 -8.17 33.23 10.97
N GLU A 454 -7.22 34.18 10.88
CA GLU A 454 -7.04 35.24 11.85
C GLU A 454 -8.27 36.15 11.97
N ASN A 455 -8.91 36.51 10.85
CA ASN A 455 -10.13 37.32 10.86
C ASN A 455 -11.36 36.59 11.42
N LYS A 456 -11.40 35.26 11.40
CA LYS A 456 -12.48 34.46 12.03
C LYS A 456 -12.26 34.24 13.53
N SER A 457 -11.04 34.42 14.03
CA SER A 457 -10.69 34.28 15.43
C SER A 457 -10.85 35.60 16.22
N LYS A 458 -11.00 36.71 15.53
CA LYS A 458 -11.39 38.03 16.06
C LYS A 458 -12.92 38.22 16.02
#